data_7ac542c3bccdbdddbd589471996a72d2
#
_entry.id   7ac542c3bccdbdddbd589471996a72d2
#
_cell.length_a   1.000
_cell.length_b   1.000
_cell.length_c   1.000
_cell.angle_alpha   90.00
_cell.angle_beta   90.00
_cell.angle_gamma   90.00
#
_symmetry.space_group_name_H-M   'P 1'
#
loop_
_entity.id
_entity.type
_entity.pdbx_description
1 polymer ?
#
loop_
_entity_poly.entity_id
_entity_poly.type
_entity_poly.pdbx_seq_one_letter_code
_entity_poly.pdbx_strand_id
1 'polypeptide(L)'
;MAISQGAYRVDRSYQWNYSHAPGLPRLRRLPPGPGGILLGRPVNSSLGIAAGPLLNSKWVEAYARLGFDVLTYATVRSTFRAAHGLPNIRHVDNREQAAVVARAANSGGTTIAVSLGEPSMEPDVWRKDIRRAKERIGHGQVLIVSVIGTPQPGGDPETLIEDYAQCAGWAAESGADAVEVHLATPDPFVEQPQMIYENVSLAARILYRTRTTVSIPVLAKLGPFKTPRLLHETATRLASWAHGYVLVHGINRRVFDDKGSPAFDGAGRERADVVGAQTFTVASRQVAEMLAWRKAGAWDRAVLAVGGISTVERARDVLREGADAVLVATAALFDPLFAARFRQIRTAAVA
;
A
#
# COMPACT_ATOMS: atom_id res chain seq x y z
N MET A 1 -26.18 9.94 -13.41
CA MET A 1 -25.70 10.03 -12.02
C MET A 1 -24.26 10.50 -12.04
N ALA A 2 -23.95 11.62 -11.40
CA ALA A 2 -22.58 12.07 -11.24
C ALA A 2 -21.80 10.98 -10.49
N ILE A 3 -20.68 10.53 -11.04
CA ILE A 3 -19.74 9.62 -10.37
C ILE A 3 -19.40 10.30 -9.05
N SER A 4 -19.65 9.66 -7.90
CA SER A 4 -19.25 10.21 -6.61
C SER A 4 -17.73 10.43 -6.71
N GLN A 5 -17.32 11.69 -6.68
CA GLN A 5 -15.90 12.03 -6.71
C GLN A 5 -15.33 11.49 -5.41
N GLY A 6 -14.44 10.51 -5.52
CA GLY A 6 -13.73 9.96 -4.37
C GLY A 6 -12.94 11.05 -3.62
N ALA A 7 -12.36 10.70 -2.50
CA ALA A 7 -11.52 11.61 -1.73
C ALA A 7 -10.36 12.19 -2.56
N TYR A 8 -9.80 11.39 -3.47
CA TYR A 8 -8.79 11.82 -4.44
C TYR A 8 -9.44 12.27 -5.75
N ARG A 9 -9.13 13.47 -6.20
CA ARG A 9 -9.61 14.06 -7.45
C ARG A 9 -8.75 13.56 -8.62
N VAL A 10 -9.27 12.57 -9.35
CA VAL A 10 -8.57 11.99 -10.53
C VAL A 10 -8.45 12.96 -11.72
N ASP A 11 -9.25 14.02 -11.73
CA ASP A 11 -9.23 15.11 -12.72
C ASP A 11 -8.22 16.23 -12.37
N ARG A 12 -7.52 16.09 -11.26
CA ARG A 12 -6.52 17.05 -10.78
C ARG A 12 -5.16 16.40 -10.66
N SER A 13 -4.11 17.22 -10.76
CA SER A 13 -2.73 16.74 -10.59
C SER A 13 -2.49 16.16 -9.20
N TYR A 14 -1.46 15.34 -9.07
CA TYR A 14 -0.99 14.84 -7.76
C TYR A 14 -0.68 16.01 -6.82
N GLN A 15 0.01 17.05 -7.30
CA GLN A 15 0.38 18.23 -6.51
C GLN A 15 -0.85 18.99 -5.99
N TRP A 16 -1.91 19.06 -6.78
CA TRP A 16 -3.16 19.64 -6.32
C TRP A 16 -3.76 18.81 -5.18
N ASN A 17 -3.85 17.48 -5.34
CA ASN A 17 -4.35 16.57 -4.30
C ASN A 17 -3.47 16.60 -3.04
N TYR A 18 -2.15 16.70 -3.19
CA TYR A 18 -1.21 16.81 -2.08
C TYR A 18 -1.43 18.10 -1.26
N SER A 19 -1.64 19.23 -1.94
CA SER A 19 -1.82 20.53 -1.25
C SER A 19 -3.20 20.71 -0.61
N HIS A 20 -4.21 19.93 -1.05
CA HIS A 20 -5.57 20.00 -0.51
C HIS A 20 -5.86 18.83 0.42
N ALA A 21 -6.46 19.13 1.57
CA ALA A 21 -7.00 18.08 2.45
C ALA A 21 -8.19 17.38 1.75
N PRO A 22 -8.37 16.06 1.96
CA PRO A 22 -9.54 15.39 1.40
C PRO A 22 -10.81 15.92 2.04
N GLY A 23 -11.83 16.19 1.21
CA GLY A 23 -13.17 16.61 1.66
C GLY A 23 -13.96 15.42 2.23
N LEU A 24 -13.57 14.94 3.40
CA LEU A 24 -14.19 13.77 4.03
C LEU A 24 -15.31 14.13 5.00
N PRO A 25 -16.31 13.25 5.19
CA PRO A 25 -17.36 13.46 6.16
C PRO A 25 -16.81 13.51 7.59
N ARG A 26 -17.44 14.29 8.46
CA ARG A 26 -17.14 14.29 9.89
C ARG A 26 -18.10 13.39 10.63
N LEU A 27 -17.57 12.43 11.38
CA LEU A 27 -18.39 11.60 12.28
C LEU A 27 -18.52 12.29 13.63
N ARG A 28 -19.76 12.37 14.15
CA ARG A 28 -20.01 12.89 15.52
C ARG A 28 -19.44 11.95 16.58
N ARG A 29 -19.53 10.66 16.35
CA ARG A 29 -19.01 9.61 17.22
C ARG A 29 -18.54 8.43 16.37
N LEU A 30 -17.35 7.96 16.66
CA LEU A 30 -16.80 6.75 16.07
C LEU A 30 -17.15 5.56 16.96
N PRO A 31 -17.72 4.48 16.43
CA PRO A 31 -17.93 3.25 17.21
C PRO A 31 -16.60 2.71 17.73
N PRO A 32 -16.56 2.08 18.92
CA PRO A 32 -15.37 1.44 19.41
C PRO A 32 -14.88 0.36 18.43
N GLY A 33 -13.58 0.26 18.27
CA GLY A 33 -12.98 -0.79 17.44
C GLY A 33 -12.97 -2.15 18.15
N PRO A 34 -12.76 -3.24 17.40
CA PRO A 34 -12.65 -4.60 17.98
C PRO A 34 -11.42 -4.82 18.85
N GLY A 35 -10.47 -3.86 18.83
CA GLY A 35 -9.17 -4.05 19.45
C GLY A 35 -8.25 -4.99 18.65
N GLY A 36 -6.98 -5.01 18.98
CA GLY A 36 -5.98 -5.92 18.38
C GLY A 36 -4.58 -5.57 18.81
N ILE A 37 -3.63 -6.37 18.38
CA ILE A 37 -2.19 -6.11 18.51
C ILE A 37 -1.58 -6.21 17.11
N LEU A 38 -0.84 -5.21 16.69
CA LEU A 38 -0.09 -5.22 15.44
C LEU A 38 1.37 -4.87 15.73
N LEU A 39 2.31 -5.75 15.33
CA LEU A 39 3.75 -5.57 15.53
C LEU A 39 4.10 -5.20 16.99
N GLY A 40 3.46 -5.86 17.95
CA GLY A 40 3.62 -5.63 19.38
C GLY A 40 2.93 -4.38 19.95
N ARG A 41 2.18 -3.64 19.14
CA ARG A 41 1.47 -2.41 19.56
C ARG A 41 -0.04 -2.63 19.62
N PRO A 42 -0.73 -2.13 20.65
CA PRO A 42 -2.18 -2.17 20.68
C PRO A 42 -2.77 -1.26 19.60
N VAL A 43 -3.78 -1.75 18.88
CA VAL A 43 -4.54 -1.00 17.88
C VAL A 43 -6.03 -1.09 18.20
N ASN A 44 -6.78 0.00 17.90
CA ASN A 44 -8.23 -0.01 18.10
C ASN A 44 -8.93 -0.97 17.12
N SER A 45 -8.34 -1.17 15.94
CA SER A 45 -8.75 -2.21 14.99
C SER A 45 -7.58 -2.60 14.07
N SER A 46 -7.59 -3.83 13.55
CA SER A 46 -6.64 -4.29 12.53
C SER A 46 -7.02 -3.84 11.11
N LEU A 47 -7.83 -2.77 10.98
CA LEU A 47 -8.19 -2.19 9.69
C LEU A 47 -7.38 -0.93 9.42
N GLY A 48 -6.79 -0.86 8.23
CA GLY A 48 -5.95 0.26 7.85
C GLY A 48 -6.03 0.67 6.39
N ILE A 49 -5.15 1.60 6.03
CA ILE A 49 -4.97 2.10 4.67
C ILE A 49 -3.55 1.79 4.21
N ALA A 50 -3.43 1.18 3.02
CA ALA A 50 -2.16 0.88 2.37
C ALA A 50 -1.47 2.16 1.85
N ALA A 51 -0.17 2.08 1.60
CA ALA A 51 0.58 3.17 0.98
C ALA A 51 -0.05 3.61 -0.36
N GLY A 52 -0.09 4.91 -0.58
CA GLY A 52 -0.64 5.56 -1.78
C GLY A 52 -1.75 6.56 -1.47
N PRO A 53 -2.87 6.18 -0.85
CA PRO A 53 -3.95 7.12 -0.54
C PRO A 53 -3.59 8.22 0.47
N LEU A 54 -2.73 7.96 1.44
CA LEU A 54 -2.40 8.92 2.50
C LEU A 54 -1.21 9.81 2.10
N LEU A 55 -1.48 10.81 1.28
CA LEU A 55 -0.46 11.64 0.62
C LEU A 55 0.43 12.44 1.60
N ASN A 56 -0.12 12.84 2.75
CA ASN A 56 0.55 13.63 3.78
C ASN A 56 -0.23 13.61 5.10
N SER A 57 0.24 14.37 6.10
CA SER A 57 -0.36 14.45 7.44
C SER A 57 -1.83 14.85 7.45
N LYS A 58 -2.29 15.69 6.51
CA LYS A 58 -3.71 16.08 6.39
C LYS A 58 -4.58 14.88 6.00
N TRP A 59 -4.08 14.04 5.10
CA TRP A 59 -4.75 12.82 4.67
C TRP A 59 -4.74 11.77 5.77
N VAL A 60 -3.59 11.58 6.44
CA VAL A 60 -3.46 10.67 7.59
C VAL A 60 -4.47 11.04 8.67
N GLU A 61 -4.50 12.31 9.10
CA GLU A 61 -5.43 12.81 10.12
C GLU A 61 -6.90 12.60 9.72
N ALA A 62 -7.25 12.92 8.48
CA ALA A 62 -8.61 12.81 7.99
C ALA A 62 -9.13 11.37 8.04
N TYR A 63 -8.33 10.39 7.62
CA TYR A 63 -8.71 8.98 7.65
C TYR A 63 -8.60 8.35 9.06
N ALA A 64 -7.65 8.79 9.88
CA ALA A 64 -7.56 8.42 11.29
C ALA A 64 -8.87 8.75 12.04
N ARG A 65 -9.42 9.93 11.80
CA ARG A 65 -10.70 10.37 12.37
C ARG A 65 -11.91 9.57 11.90
N LEU A 66 -11.81 8.89 10.77
CA LEU A 66 -12.87 8.01 10.25
C LEU A 66 -12.76 6.57 10.79
N GLY A 67 -11.72 6.28 11.58
CA GLY A 67 -11.58 5.01 12.28
C GLY A 67 -10.68 3.99 11.62
N PHE A 68 -9.83 4.40 10.71
CA PHE A 68 -8.70 3.58 10.28
C PHE A 68 -7.58 3.68 11.31
N ASP A 69 -7.04 2.54 11.74
CA ASP A 69 -6.07 2.50 12.84
C ASP A 69 -4.68 2.05 12.43
N VAL A 70 -4.53 1.46 11.25
CA VAL A 70 -3.24 1.16 10.62
C VAL A 70 -3.08 2.09 9.42
N LEU A 71 -2.24 3.11 9.56
CA LEU A 71 -2.15 4.21 8.61
C LEU A 71 -0.79 4.17 7.91
N THR A 72 -0.78 3.83 6.60
CA THR A 72 0.48 3.83 5.85
C THR A 72 0.62 5.12 5.06
N TYR A 73 1.54 5.98 5.51
CA TYR A 73 1.94 7.19 4.80
C TYR A 73 2.46 6.84 3.40
N ALA A 74 2.12 7.65 2.41
CA ALA A 74 2.52 7.42 1.02
C ALA A 74 4.03 7.26 0.88
N THR A 75 4.45 6.45 -0.11
CA THR A 75 5.85 6.10 -0.32
C THR A 75 6.73 7.34 -0.49
N VAL A 76 7.84 7.39 0.24
CA VAL A 76 8.82 8.49 0.24
C VAL A 76 10.16 8.03 -0.32
N ARG A 77 10.93 9.01 -0.82
CA ARG A 77 12.26 8.83 -1.42
C ARG A 77 13.30 9.73 -0.76
N SER A 78 14.57 9.44 -1.01
CA SER A 78 15.71 10.27 -0.61
C SER A 78 15.81 11.60 -1.36
N THR A 79 15.09 11.75 -2.47
CA THR A 79 15.08 12.94 -3.32
C THR A 79 13.66 13.25 -3.80
N PHE A 80 13.44 14.48 -4.22
CA PHE A 80 12.19 14.87 -4.89
C PHE A 80 11.97 14.04 -6.16
N ARG A 81 10.73 13.59 -6.33
CA ARG A 81 10.26 12.99 -7.57
C ARG A 81 8.87 13.53 -7.93
N ALA A 82 8.78 14.14 -9.08
CA ALA A 82 7.50 14.61 -9.60
C ALA A 82 6.57 13.45 -9.96
N ALA A 83 5.28 13.63 -9.73
CA ALA A 83 4.29 12.70 -10.27
C ALA A 83 4.19 12.83 -11.79
N HIS A 84 3.80 11.73 -12.44
CA HIS A 84 3.45 11.79 -13.86
C HIS A 84 2.27 12.73 -14.10
N GLY A 85 2.28 13.39 -15.27
CA GLY A 85 1.19 14.25 -15.73
C GLY A 85 -0.13 13.51 -15.89
N LEU A 86 -1.21 14.29 -16.00
CA LEU A 86 -2.55 13.75 -16.27
C LEU A 86 -2.65 13.20 -17.71
N PRO A 87 -3.46 12.14 -17.91
CA PRO A 87 -4.11 11.33 -16.90
C PRO A 87 -3.09 10.45 -16.17
N ASN A 88 -3.25 10.26 -14.85
CA ASN A 88 -2.38 9.42 -14.05
C ASN A 88 -3.14 8.38 -13.22
N ILE A 89 -4.46 8.46 -13.19
CA ILE A 89 -5.37 7.45 -12.66
C ILE A 89 -6.54 7.29 -13.64
N ARG A 90 -6.89 6.06 -13.99
CA ARG A 90 -8.03 5.72 -14.85
C ARG A 90 -8.86 4.61 -14.21
N HIS A 91 -10.18 4.71 -14.29
CA HIS A 91 -11.03 3.55 -14.05
C HIS A 91 -10.81 2.52 -15.15
N VAL A 92 -10.69 1.26 -14.78
CA VAL A 92 -10.40 0.17 -15.72
C VAL A 92 -11.24 -1.07 -15.44
N ASP A 93 -11.40 -1.88 -16.48
CA ASP A 93 -11.81 -3.26 -16.40
C ASP A 93 -10.55 -4.13 -16.52
N ASN A 94 -10.22 -4.89 -15.47
CA ASN A 94 -9.04 -5.75 -15.44
C ASN A 94 -9.37 -7.08 -16.11
N ARG A 95 -8.73 -7.33 -17.26
CA ARG A 95 -8.84 -8.57 -18.03
C ARG A 95 -7.60 -9.43 -17.82
N GLU A 96 -7.63 -10.65 -18.29
CA GLU A 96 -6.58 -11.65 -18.07
C GLU A 96 -5.18 -11.15 -18.47
N GLN A 97 -5.05 -10.53 -19.65
CA GLN A 97 -3.77 -10.09 -20.20
C GLN A 97 -3.51 -8.59 -20.12
N ALA A 98 -4.57 -7.78 -19.98
CA ALA A 98 -4.48 -6.31 -19.98
C ALA A 98 -5.63 -5.70 -19.18
N ALA A 99 -5.53 -4.40 -18.91
CA ALA A 99 -6.64 -3.60 -18.41
C ALA A 99 -7.14 -2.64 -19.50
N VAL A 100 -8.44 -2.42 -19.56
CA VAL A 100 -9.07 -1.49 -20.52
C VAL A 100 -9.79 -0.41 -19.76
N VAL A 101 -9.63 0.84 -20.20
CA VAL A 101 -10.31 1.99 -19.58
C VAL A 101 -11.82 1.78 -19.58
N ALA A 102 -12.44 1.93 -18.41
CA ALA A 102 -13.86 1.80 -18.19
C ALA A 102 -14.49 3.17 -17.87
N ARG A 103 -15.75 3.37 -18.30
CA ARG A 103 -16.46 4.64 -18.07
C ARG A 103 -17.02 4.79 -16.65
N ALA A 104 -17.14 3.69 -15.91
CA ALA A 104 -17.70 3.67 -14.55
C ALA A 104 -17.16 2.48 -13.75
N ALA A 105 -17.39 2.51 -12.44
CA ALA A 105 -17.13 1.36 -11.57
C ALA A 105 -18.04 0.19 -11.98
N ASN A 106 -17.47 -1.02 -12.03
CA ASN A 106 -18.21 -2.24 -12.29
C ASN A 106 -19.06 -2.63 -11.07
N SER A 107 -20.06 -3.50 -11.27
CA SER A 107 -20.97 -3.97 -10.21
C SER A 107 -20.26 -4.65 -9.01
N GLY A 108 -19.00 -5.09 -9.18
CA GLY A 108 -18.18 -5.69 -8.12
C GLY A 108 -17.32 -4.70 -7.32
N GLY A 109 -17.44 -3.39 -7.55
CA GLY A 109 -16.65 -2.34 -6.90
C GLY A 109 -15.65 -1.66 -7.83
N THR A 110 -14.99 -0.62 -7.32
CA THR A 110 -14.08 0.21 -8.12
C THR A 110 -12.73 -0.47 -8.35
N THR A 111 -12.29 -0.46 -9.61
CA THR A 111 -10.95 -0.86 -10.04
C THR A 111 -10.32 0.26 -10.84
N ILE A 112 -9.09 0.61 -10.53
CA ILE A 112 -8.35 1.69 -11.19
C ILE A 112 -6.96 1.22 -11.61
N ALA A 113 -6.45 1.81 -12.68
CA ALA A 113 -5.04 1.77 -13.04
C ALA A 113 -4.37 3.06 -12.55
N VAL A 114 -3.21 2.93 -11.91
CA VAL A 114 -2.45 4.02 -11.31
C VAL A 114 -1.08 4.13 -11.97
N SER A 115 -0.79 5.28 -12.56
CA SER A 115 0.49 5.62 -13.20
C SER A 115 0.99 6.94 -12.64
N LEU A 116 1.25 7.00 -11.33
CA LEU A 116 1.75 8.19 -10.65
C LEU A 116 3.28 8.33 -10.69
N GLY A 117 4.02 7.24 -10.90
CA GLY A 117 5.48 7.22 -10.92
C GLY A 117 6.13 7.29 -9.54
N GLU A 118 5.39 6.92 -8.48
CA GLU A 118 5.86 6.90 -7.09
C GLU A 118 6.49 8.24 -6.66
N PRO A 119 5.70 9.34 -6.71
CA PRO A 119 6.20 10.68 -6.41
C PRO A 119 6.57 10.84 -4.95
N SER A 120 7.55 11.71 -4.69
CA SER A 120 7.95 12.09 -3.34
C SER A 120 8.27 13.57 -3.27
N MET A 121 7.95 14.19 -2.14
CA MET A 121 8.49 15.50 -1.79
C MET A 121 9.95 15.36 -1.34
N GLU A 122 10.67 16.49 -1.24
CA GLU A 122 12.01 16.51 -0.66
C GLU A 122 12.01 15.94 0.77
N PRO A 123 13.11 15.29 1.21
CA PRO A 123 13.22 14.69 2.54
C PRO A 123 12.90 15.67 3.69
N ASP A 124 13.36 16.88 3.61
CA ASP A 124 13.06 17.89 4.63
C ASP A 124 11.57 18.23 4.75
N VAL A 125 10.82 18.08 3.67
CA VAL A 125 9.38 18.31 3.65
C VAL A 125 8.64 17.12 4.26
N TRP A 126 8.87 15.90 3.74
CA TRP A 126 8.11 14.74 4.22
C TRP A 126 8.52 14.29 5.62
N ARG A 127 9.77 14.48 6.07
CA ARG A 127 10.20 14.20 7.44
C ARG A 127 9.44 15.09 8.45
N LYS A 128 9.32 16.38 8.18
CA LYS A 128 8.52 17.30 9.00
C LYS A 128 7.04 16.94 8.98
N ASP A 129 6.54 16.51 7.84
CA ASP A 129 5.13 16.17 7.69
C ASP A 129 4.78 14.82 8.38
N ILE A 130 5.70 13.84 8.38
CA ILE A 130 5.53 12.59 9.15
C ILE A 130 5.44 12.88 10.66
N ARG A 131 6.28 13.78 11.22
CA ARG A 131 6.16 14.20 12.62
C ARG A 131 4.77 14.75 12.91
N ARG A 132 4.27 15.63 12.03
CA ARG A 132 2.91 16.18 12.15
C ARG A 132 1.84 15.09 12.04
N ALA A 133 2.01 14.10 11.15
CA ALA A 133 1.10 12.98 11.05
C ALA A 133 1.07 12.18 12.37
N LYS A 134 2.24 11.90 12.93
CA LYS A 134 2.35 11.18 14.21
C LYS A 134 1.69 11.91 15.36
N GLU A 135 1.83 13.22 15.45
CA GLU A 135 1.18 14.07 16.47
C GLU A 135 -0.36 14.12 16.34
N ARG A 136 -0.89 13.84 15.16
CA ARG A 136 -2.33 13.97 14.84
C ARG A 136 -3.13 12.69 14.88
N ILE A 137 -2.45 11.55 14.95
CA ILE A 137 -3.12 10.26 15.15
C ILE A 137 -3.33 10.03 16.66
N GLY A 138 -4.36 9.25 16.98
CA GLY A 138 -4.76 8.98 18.36
C GLY A 138 -4.11 7.75 18.98
N HIS A 139 -4.37 7.54 20.24
CA HIS A 139 -4.03 6.28 20.92
C HIS A 139 -4.67 5.09 20.21
N GLY A 140 -3.94 3.99 20.08
CA GLY A 140 -4.40 2.79 19.37
C GLY A 140 -4.42 2.96 17.85
N GLN A 141 -3.68 3.94 17.31
CA GLN A 141 -3.41 4.09 15.88
C GLN A 141 -1.91 3.99 15.60
N VAL A 142 -1.55 3.33 14.52
CA VAL A 142 -0.16 3.05 14.10
C VAL A 142 0.14 3.75 12.79
N LEU A 143 1.28 4.46 12.75
CA LEU A 143 1.80 5.11 11.55
C LEU A 143 2.91 4.27 10.93
N ILE A 144 2.63 3.65 9.79
CA ILE A 144 3.63 3.00 8.95
C ILE A 144 4.09 4.01 7.90
N VAL A 145 5.38 4.07 7.61
CA VAL A 145 5.91 4.88 6.51
C VAL A 145 6.45 3.96 5.43
N SER A 146 5.92 4.09 4.21
CA SER A 146 6.41 3.36 3.05
C SER A 146 7.62 4.07 2.47
N VAL A 147 8.72 3.34 2.23
CA VAL A 147 9.97 3.87 1.67
C VAL A 147 10.38 3.10 0.43
N ILE A 148 11.00 3.81 -0.51
CA ILE A 148 11.56 3.23 -1.74
C ILE A 148 12.89 3.89 -2.06
N GLY A 149 13.86 3.09 -2.46
CA GLY A 149 15.15 3.60 -2.95
C GLY A 149 15.02 4.28 -4.30
N THR A 150 15.90 5.21 -4.56
CA THR A 150 15.99 5.94 -5.81
C THR A 150 17.26 5.52 -6.55
N PRO A 151 17.15 4.75 -7.64
CA PRO A 151 18.32 4.40 -8.45
C PRO A 151 19.01 5.67 -8.97
N GLN A 152 20.30 5.73 -8.81
CA GLN A 152 21.12 6.81 -9.34
C GLN A 152 21.63 6.46 -10.75
N PRO A 153 21.75 7.45 -11.67
CA PRO A 153 22.39 7.21 -12.97
C PRO A 153 23.81 6.66 -12.79
N GLY A 154 24.07 5.49 -13.40
CA GLY A 154 25.36 4.81 -13.24
C GLY A 154 25.62 4.20 -11.86
N GLY A 155 24.65 4.22 -10.96
CA GLY A 155 24.74 3.59 -9.64
C GLY A 155 24.70 2.07 -9.72
N ASP A 156 25.12 1.45 -8.64
CA ASP A 156 25.16 0.00 -8.45
C ASP A 156 24.10 -0.46 -7.43
N PRO A 157 23.92 -1.76 -7.22
CA PRO A 157 23.00 -2.28 -6.21
C PRO A 157 23.30 -1.79 -4.78
N GLU A 158 24.57 -1.56 -4.42
CA GLU A 158 24.94 -1.08 -3.08
C GLU A 158 24.39 0.32 -2.83
N THR A 159 24.54 1.21 -3.81
CA THR A 159 24.00 2.57 -3.76
C THR A 159 22.49 2.57 -3.52
N LEU A 160 21.76 1.69 -4.22
CA LEU A 160 20.33 1.55 -4.03
C LEU A 160 19.97 1.00 -2.64
N ILE A 161 20.71 0.00 -2.15
CA ILE A 161 20.52 -0.60 -0.82
C ILE A 161 20.69 0.46 0.27
N GLU A 162 21.75 1.27 0.19
CA GLU A 162 22.01 2.34 1.15
C GLU A 162 20.93 3.43 1.10
N ASP A 163 20.40 3.74 -0.07
CA ASP A 163 19.34 4.71 -0.25
C ASP A 163 18.02 4.26 0.42
N TYR A 164 17.65 2.97 0.30
CA TYR A 164 16.53 2.40 1.06
C TYR A 164 16.74 2.52 2.57
N ALA A 165 17.92 2.18 3.05
CA ALA A 165 18.25 2.23 4.48
C ALA A 165 18.23 3.67 5.01
N GLN A 166 18.73 4.62 4.24
CA GLN A 166 18.69 6.05 4.58
C GLN A 166 17.25 6.56 4.70
N CYS A 167 16.39 6.26 3.72
CA CYS A 167 14.98 6.63 3.78
C CYS A 167 14.29 6.02 5.01
N ALA A 168 14.57 4.77 5.32
CA ALA A 168 14.02 4.09 6.50
C ALA A 168 14.49 4.72 7.80
N GLY A 169 15.77 5.07 7.90
CA GLY A 169 16.34 5.79 9.06
C GLY A 169 15.65 7.12 9.28
N TRP A 170 15.50 7.93 8.25
CA TRP A 170 14.78 9.19 8.31
C TRP A 170 13.30 9.06 8.69
N ALA A 171 12.63 8.01 8.19
CA ALA A 171 11.24 7.73 8.55
C ALA A 171 11.12 7.37 10.04
N ALA A 172 12.01 6.53 10.56
CA ALA A 172 12.07 6.16 11.97
C ALA A 172 12.34 7.38 12.88
N GLU A 173 13.33 8.19 12.56
CA GLU A 173 13.65 9.46 13.25
C GLU A 173 12.49 10.47 13.22
N SER A 174 11.62 10.37 12.22
CA SER A 174 10.45 11.23 12.09
C SER A 174 9.21 10.73 12.84
N GLY A 175 9.30 9.57 13.52
CA GLY A 175 8.27 9.06 14.40
C GLY A 175 7.38 7.96 13.79
N ALA A 176 7.83 7.31 12.72
CA ALA A 176 7.17 6.11 12.22
C ALA A 176 7.14 5.00 13.29
N ASP A 177 6.03 4.29 13.41
CA ASP A 177 5.91 3.10 14.27
C ASP A 177 6.45 1.84 13.60
N ALA A 178 6.47 1.81 12.27
CA ALA A 178 7.07 0.79 11.44
C ALA A 178 7.44 1.38 10.06
N VAL A 179 8.36 0.71 9.36
CA VAL A 179 8.72 1.04 7.97
C VAL A 179 8.23 -0.06 7.04
N GLU A 180 7.56 0.31 5.96
CA GLU A 180 7.23 -0.56 4.85
C GLU A 180 8.26 -0.36 3.73
N VAL A 181 9.09 -1.38 3.46
CA VAL A 181 10.05 -1.38 2.35
C VAL A 181 9.31 -1.79 1.07
N HIS A 182 9.14 -0.85 0.15
CA HIS A 182 8.44 -1.07 -1.11
C HIS A 182 9.34 -1.78 -2.13
N LEU A 183 9.17 -3.10 -2.26
CA LEU A 183 9.94 -3.93 -3.19
C LEU A 183 9.19 -4.23 -4.51
N ALA A 184 7.90 -3.85 -4.60
CA ALA A 184 7.10 -4.08 -5.81
C ALA A 184 7.30 -2.95 -6.85
N THR A 185 8.55 -2.67 -7.15
CA THR A 185 9.01 -1.71 -8.14
C THR A 185 10.02 -2.38 -9.07
N PRO A 186 10.19 -1.89 -10.33
CA PRO A 186 11.16 -2.48 -11.26
C PRO A 186 12.58 -2.54 -10.69
N ASP A 187 13.24 -3.67 -10.91
CA ASP A 187 14.68 -3.84 -10.63
C ASP A 187 15.48 -3.09 -11.71
N PRO A 188 16.25 -2.06 -11.36
CA PRO A 188 16.98 -1.25 -12.34
C PRO A 188 18.27 -1.90 -12.85
N PHE A 189 18.66 -3.05 -12.30
CA PHE A 189 19.95 -3.69 -12.59
C PHE A 189 19.85 -4.90 -13.52
N VAL A 190 18.68 -5.16 -14.07
CA VAL A 190 18.42 -6.30 -14.95
C VAL A 190 17.84 -5.85 -16.28
N GLU A 191 18.24 -6.50 -17.36
CA GLU A 191 17.75 -6.20 -18.70
C GLU A 191 16.30 -6.68 -18.91
N GLN A 192 15.96 -7.85 -18.34
CA GLN A 192 14.59 -8.36 -18.43
C GLN A 192 13.71 -7.74 -17.33
N PRO A 193 12.53 -7.21 -17.68
CA PRO A 193 11.66 -6.60 -16.72
C PRO A 193 11.24 -7.56 -15.60
N GLN A 194 11.74 -7.31 -14.40
CA GLN A 194 11.30 -7.97 -13.16
C GLN A 194 11.20 -6.93 -12.04
N MET A 195 10.49 -7.28 -10.97
CA MET A 195 10.39 -6.44 -9.79
C MET A 195 11.49 -6.80 -8.79
N ILE A 196 11.87 -5.84 -7.92
CA ILE A 196 12.91 -6.09 -6.90
C ILE A 196 12.57 -7.29 -6.02
N TYR A 197 11.29 -7.50 -5.65
CA TYR A 197 10.88 -8.67 -4.84
C TYR A 197 11.07 -10.02 -5.57
N GLU A 198 11.16 -10.03 -6.89
CA GLU A 198 11.46 -11.23 -7.69
C GLU A 198 12.98 -11.52 -7.72
N ASN A 199 13.82 -10.51 -7.47
CA ASN A 199 15.26 -10.66 -7.22
C ASN A 199 15.50 -10.87 -5.73
N VAL A 200 15.36 -12.10 -5.28
CA VAL A 200 15.41 -12.46 -3.84
C VAL A 200 16.71 -12.04 -3.17
N SER A 201 17.84 -12.07 -3.90
CA SER A 201 19.14 -11.65 -3.37
C SER A 201 19.16 -10.15 -3.08
N LEU A 202 18.73 -9.32 -4.04
CA LEU A 202 18.68 -7.88 -3.88
C LEU A 202 17.65 -7.49 -2.78
N ALA A 203 16.46 -8.08 -2.82
CA ALA A 203 15.43 -7.85 -1.81
C ALA A 203 15.89 -8.18 -0.38
N ALA A 204 16.58 -9.31 -0.20
CA ALA A 204 17.13 -9.71 1.09
C ALA A 204 18.22 -8.75 1.60
N ARG A 205 19.09 -8.26 0.72
CA ARG A 205 20.14 -7.28 1.06
C ARG A 205 19.54 -5.93 1.45
N ILE A 206 18.53 -5.45 0.72
CA ILE A 206 17.78 -4.23 1.07
C ILE A 206 17.16 -4.36 2.46
N LEU A 207 16.44 -5.46 2.72
CA LEU A 207 15.82 -5.69 4.03
C LEU A 207 16.83 -5.84 5.16
N TYR A 208 17.91 -6.57 4.94
CA TYR A 208 19.02 -6.70 5.90
C TYR A 208 19.57 -5.32 6.28
N ARG A 209 19.92 -4.52 5.30
CA ARG A 209 20.52 -3.20 5.54
C ARG A 209 19.52 -2.25 6.21
N THR A 210 18.26 -2.25 5.76
CA THR A 210 17.18 -1.50 6.42
C THR A 210 17.01 -1.95 7.87
N ARG A 211 16.92 -3.27 8.12
CA ARG A 211 16.73 -3.83 9.45
C ARG A 211 17.85 -3.48 10.43
N THR A 212 19.10 -3.39 9.94
CA THR A 212 20.25 -3.00 10.75
C THR A 212 20.36 -1.49 10.99
N THR A 213 19.63 -0.69 10.22
CA THR A 213 19.60 0.77 10.32
C THR A 213 18.53 1.27 11.32
N VAL A 214 17.39 0.55 11.45
CA VAL A 214 16.29 1.01 12.29
C VAL A 214 15.97 0.02 13.41
N SER A 215 15.51 0.54 14.56
CA SER A 215 15.04 -0.26 15.71
C SER A 215 13.56 -0.60 15.67
N ILE A 216 12.77 0.05 14.79
CA ILE A 216 11.35 -0.18 14.62
C ILE A 216 11.08 -1.35 13.65
N PRO A 217 9.89 -1.96 13.67
CA PRO A 217 9.55 -3.04 12.75
C PRO A 217 9.72 -2.67 11.28
N VAL A 218 10.24 -3.62 10.49
CA VAL A 218 10.41 -3.53 9.03
C VAL A 218 9.47 -4.51 8.35
N LEU A 219 8.64 -4.00 7.43
CA LEU A 219 7.70 -4.77 6.63
C LEU A 219 8.19 -4.83 5.19
N ALA A 220 8.07 -6.00 4.55
CA ALA A 220 8.35 -6.15 3.13
C ALA A 220 7.06 -6.06 2.31
N LYS A 221 6.94 -5.06 1.44
CA LYS A 221 5.82 -4.95 0.51
C LYS A 221 6.12 -5.69 -0.78
N LEU A 222 5.30 -6.69 -1.07
CA LEU A 222 5.45 -7.62 -2.17
C LEU A 222 4.32 -7.46 -3.20
N GLY A 223 4.65 -7.72 -4.46
CA GLY A 223 3.67 -7.82 -5.54
C GLY A 223 3.15 -9.25 -5.76
N PRO A 224 2.39 -9.48 -6.84
CA PRO A 224 1.87 -10.79 -7.18
C PRO A 224 2.97 -11.70 -7.74
N PHE A 225 3.07 -12.90 -7.19
CA PHE A 225 3.99 -13.94 -7.68
C PHE A 225 3.31 -14.82 -8.74
N LYS A 226 4.09 -15.28 -9.71
CA LYS A 226 3.61 -16.17 -10.78
C LYS A 226 3.25 -17.56 -10.27
N THR A 227 3.96 -18.03 -9.24
CA THR A 227 3.74 -19.37 -8.67
C THR A 227 3.81 -19.35 -7.15
N PRO A 228 3.08 -20.25 -6.44
CA PRO A 228 3.19 -20.42 -5.00
C PRO A 228 4.63 -20.73 -4.54
N ARG A 229 5.36 -21.50 -5.35
CA ARG A 229 6.75 -21.84 -5.04
C ARG A 229 7.64 -20.61 -4.93
N LEU A 230 7.56 -19.68 -5.89
CA LEU A 230 8.34 -18.45 -5.86
C LEU A 230 7.98 -17.57 -4.67
N LEU A 231 6.68 -17.47 -4.36
CA LEU A 231 6.20 -16.77 -3.17
C LEU A 231 6.81 -17.36 -1.90
N HIS A 232 6.77 -18.70 -1.76
CA HIS A 232 7.30 -19.41 -0.59
C HIS A 232 8.81 -19.22 -0.45
N GLU A 233 9.58 -19.44 -1.52
CA GLU A 233 11.04 -19.27 -1.54
C GLU A 233 11.43 -17.84 -1.14
N THR A 234 10.75 -16.83 -1.71
CA THR A 234 10.98 -15.43 -1.39
C THR A 234 10.62 -15.12 0.07
N ALA A 235 9.42 -15.48 0.51
CA ALA A 235 8.98 -15.22 1.88
C ALA A 235 9.91 -15.88 2.91
N THR A 236 10.28 -17.13 2.71
CA THR A 236 11.22 -17.86 3.59
C THR A 236 12.57 -17.15 3.67
N ARG A 237 13.12 -16.71 2.55
CA ARG A 237 14.41 -16.01 2.52
C ARG A 237 14.33 -14.64 3.21
N LEU A 238 13.26 -13.90 3.01
CA LEU A 238 13.07 -12.57 3.59
C LEU A 238 12.67 -12.60 5.07
N ALA A 239 12.15 -13.71 5.59
CA ALA A 239 11.72 -13.85 6.97
C ALA A 239 12.80 -13.57 8.01
N SER A 240 14.10 -13.74 7.65
CA SER A 240 15.23 -13.42 8.53
C SER A 240 15.33 -11.92 8.82
N TRP A 241 14.82 -11.06 7.92
CA TRP A 241 15.03 -9.61 7.99
C TRP A 241 13.71 -8.81 8.10
N ALA A 242 12.59 -9.36 7.64
CA ALA A 242 11.29 -8.73 7.79
C ALA A 242 10.58 -9.15 9.09
N HIS A 243 9.86 -8.21 9.72
CA HIS A 243 8.92 -8.49 10.81
C HIS A 243 7.54 -8.86 10.29
N GLY A 244 7.27 -8.60 9.02
CA GLY A 244 6.01 -8.94 8.37
C GLY A 244 6.02 -8.62 6.88
N TYR A 245 4.94 -9.02 6.23
CA TYR A 245 4.71 -8.86 4.80
C TYR A 245 3.46 -8.05 4.56
N VAL A 246 3.52 -7.13 3.60
CA VAL A 246 2.37 -6.41 3.06
C VAL A 246 2.15 -6.91 1.64
N LEU A 247 1.06 -7.63 1.39
CA LEU A 247 0.76 -8.24 0.09
C LEU A 247 -0.76 -8.26 -0.17
N VAL A 248 -1.18 -8.00 -1.40
CA VAL A 248 -0.43 -7.88 -2.63
C VAL A 248 -0.47 -6.43 -3.09
N HIS A 249 0.67 -5.87 -3.53
CA HIS A 249 0.68 -4.62 -4.29
C HIS A 249 -0.13 -4.79 -5.59
N GLY A 250 -0.41 -3.70 -6.30
CA GLY A 250 -1.15 -3.73 -7.55
C GLY A 250 -0.62 -4.74 -8.59
N ILE A 251 -1.46 -5.14 -9.51
CA ILE A 251 -1.08 -6.02 -10.61
C ILE A 251 -0.60 -5.16 -11.76
N ASN A 252 0.68 -5.24 -12.11
CA ASN A 252 1.24 -4.49 -13.23
C ASN A 252 0.71 -5.01 -14.57
N ARG A 253 -0.05 -4.17 -15.31
CA ARG A 253 -0.73 -4.50 -16.57
C ARG A 253 -0.44 -3.47 -17.65
N ARG A 254 -0.47 -3.90 -18.92
CA ARG A 254 -0.70 -2.95 -20.03
C ARG A 254 -2.10 -2.37 -19.90
N VAL A 255 -2.23 -1.07 -20.10
CA VAL A 255 -3.52 -0.38 -19.98
C VAL A 255 -3.83 0.32 -21.30
N PHE A 256 -4.99 -0.03 -21.88
CA PHE A 256 -5.43 0.48 -23.16
C PHE A 256 -6.70 1.34 -22.99
N ASP A 257 -6.85 2.32 -23.84
CA ASP A 257 -8.11 3.05 -24.01
C ASP A 257 -9.14 2.20 -24.80
N ASP A 258 -10.30 2.77 -25.08
CA ASP A 258 -11.39 2.12 -25.83
C ASP A 258 -11.06 1.95 -27.33
N LYS A 259 -10.01 2.59 -27.82
CA LYS A 259 -9.49 2.49 -29.19
C LYS A 259 -8.31 1.54 -29.32
N GLY A 260 -7.83 0.96 -28.22
CA GLY A 260 -6.68 0.07 -28.19
C GLY A 260 -5.33 0.76 -28.13
N SER A 261 -5.30 2.09 -27.92
CA SER A 261 -4.07 2.86 -27.68
C SER A 261 -3.67 2.82 -26.21
N PRO A 262 -2.38 3.07 -25.86
CA PRO A 262 -1.98 3.22 -24.47
C PRO A 262 -2.82 4.27 -23.73
N ALA A 263 -3.31 3.95 -22.54
CA ALA A 263 -4.23 4.80 -21.79
C ALA A 263 -3.53 5.95 -21.02
N PHE A 264 -2.20 5.91 -20.94
CA PHE A 264 -1.37 6.92 -20.29
C PHE A 264 -0.32 7.42 -21.27
N ASP A 265 -0.22 8.76 -21.42
CA ASP A 265 0.74 9.40 -22.29
C ASP A 265 2.15 9.40 -21.70
N GLY A 266 3.16 9.27 -22.56
CA GLY A 266 4.57 9.33 -22.20
C GLY A 266 5.28 7.99 -22.23
N ALA A 267 6.57 8.02 -22.53
CA ALA A 267 7.41 6.82 -22.60
C ALA A 267 7.45 6.07 -21.26
N GLY A 268 7.41 4.75 -21.31
CA GLY A 268 7.46 3.89 -20.12
C GLY A 268 6.17 3.83 -19.31
N ARG A 269 5.05 4.37 -19.82
CA ARG A 269 3.75 4.39 -19.14
C ARG A 269 2.70 3.46 -19.76
N GLU A 270 3.10 2.60 -20.68
CA GLU A 270 2.22 1.58 -21.30
C GLU A 270 1.68 0.58 -20.28
N ARG A 271 2.40 0.45 -19.16
CA ARG A 271 2.02 -0.40 -18.03
C ARG A 271 1.75 0.47 -16.81
N ALA A 272 0.77 0.03 -16.01
CA ALA A 272 0.42 0.68 -14.76
C ALA A 272 -0.04 -0.37 -13.73
N ASP A 273 -0.06 0.01 -12.47
CA ASP A 273 -0.56 -0.84 -11.40
C ASP A 273 -2.08 -0.81 -11.36
N VAL A 274 -2.69 -1.95 -11.64
CA VAL A 274 -4.13 -2.14 -11.48
C VAL A 274 -4.41 -2.52 -10.03
N VAL A 275 -5.27 -1.75 -9.38
CA VAL A 275 -5.66 -1.92 -7.98
C VAL A 275 -7.18 -1.80 -7.82
N GLY A 276 -7.73 -2.38 -6.77
CA GLY A 276 -9.17 -2.33 -6.47
C GLY A 276 -9.87 -3.67 -6.62
N ALA A 277 -11.19 -3.66 -6.70
CA ALA A 277 -12.05 -4.81 -6.48
C ALA A 277 -11.70 -6.07 -7.29
N GLN A 278 -11.27 -5.88 -8.55
CA GLN A 278 -10.96 -6.99 -9.46
C GLN A 278 -9.58 -7.64 -9.20
N THR A 279 -8.78 -7.12 -8.27
CA THR A 279 -7.50 -7.76 -7.88
C THR A 279 -7.67 -8.72 -6.71
N PHE A 280 -8.85 -8.82 -6.11
CA PHE A 280 -9.09 -9.58 -4.89
C PHE A 280 -8.74 -11.06 -5.02
N THR A 281 -9.14 -11.72 -6.11
CA THR A 281 -8.90 -13.15 -6.30
C THR A 281 -7.39 -13.50 -6.28
N VAL A 282 -6.57 -12.66 -6.91
CA VAL A 282 -5.11 -12.86 -6.91
C VAL A 282 -4.53 -12.61 -5.53
N ALA A 283 -4.96 -11.53 -4.88
CA ALA A 283 -4.45 -11.14 -3.57
C ALA A 283 -4.86 -12.15 -2.48
N SER A 284 -6.15 -12.51 -2.39
CA SER A 284 -6.66 -13.42 -1.37
C SER A 284 -6.02 -14.80 -1.45
N ARG A 285 -5.79 -15.32 -2.67
CA ARG A 285 -5.10 -16.58 -2.86
C ARG A 285 -3.68 -16.55 -2.26
N GLN A 286 -2.88 -15.53 -2.56
CA GLN A 286 -1.52 -15.45 -2.05
C GLN A 286 -1.47 -15.20 -0.54
N VAL A 287 -2.40 -14.39 -0.01
CA VAL A 287 -2.55 -14.22 1.44
C VAL A 287 -2.88 -15.53 2.11
N ALA A 288 -3.84 -16.30 1.59
CA ALA A 288 -4.20 -17.61 2.14
C ALA A 288 -3.03 -18.60 2.14
N GLU A 289 -2.24 -18.63 1.06
CA GLU A 289 -1.02 -19.44 0.98
C GLU A 289 0.01 -19.03 2.07
N MET A 290 0.25 -17.73 2.23
CA MET A 290 1.15 -17.21 3.27
C MET A 290 0.67 -17.59 4.68
N LEU A 291 -0.61 -17.47 4.96
CA LEU A 291 -1.19 -17.84 6.24
C LEU A 291 -1.10 -19.34 6.51
N ALA A 292 -1.33 -20.17 5.48
CA ALA A 292 -1.19 -21.62 5.60
C ALA A 292 0.25 -22.04 5.94
N TRP A 293 1.26 -21.44 5.31
CA TRP A 293 2.66 -21.73 5.62
C TRP A 293 3.07 -21.25 7.00
N ARG A 294 2.62 -20.06 7.41
CA ARG A 294 2.83 -19.60 8.79
C ARG A 294 2.22 -20.58 9.80
N LYS A 295 1.02 -21.03 9.57
CA LYS A 295 0.35 -22.03 10.41
C LYS A 295 1.09 -23.38 10.44
N ALA A 296 1.73 -23.76 9.35
CA ALA A 296 2.56 -24.95 9.25
C ALA A 296 3.95 -24.78 9.91
N GLY A 297 4.25 -23.60 10.48
CA GLY A 297 5.51 -23.34 11.18
C GLY A 297 6.70 -22.99 10.28
N ALA A 298 6.47 -22.64 9.01
CA ALA A 298 7.54 -22.27 8.10
C ALA A 298 8.27 -20.98 8.53
N TRP A 299 7.54 -20.06 9.15
CA TRP A 299 8.04 -18.77 9.70
C TRP A 299 6.96 -18.15 10.59
N ASP A 300 7.37 -17.19 11.41
CA ASP A 300 6.48 -16.43 12.31
C ASP A 300 6.63 -14.93 12.02
N ARG A 301 5.91 -14.43 11.04
CA ARG A 301 5.93 -13.02 10.65
C ARG A 301 4.51 -12.52 10.42
N ALA A 302 4.28 -11.23 10.71
CA ALA A 302 2.99 -10.61 10.47
C ALA A 302 2.61 -10.62 8.99
N VAL A 303 1.33 -10.81 8.70
CA VAL A 303 0.76 -10.75 7.35
C VAL A 303 -0.29 -9.63 7.32
N LEU A 304 0.04 -8.54 6.63
CA LEU A 304 -0.86 -7.43 6.38
C LEU A 304 -1.43 -7.59 4.97
N ALA A 305 -2.70 -7.97 4.90
CA ALA A 305 -3.35 -8.26 3.62
C ALA A 305 -3.81 -6.99 2.93
N VAL A 306 -3.47 -6.84 1.65
CA VAL A 306 -3.92 -5.75 0.78
C VAL A 306 -4.20 -6.29 -0.62
N GLY A 307 -5.13 -5.67 -1.34
CA GLY A 307 -5.48 -6.02 -2.73
C GLY A 307 -6.94 -6.41 -2.89
N GLY A 308 -7.73 -5.53 -3.49
CA GLY A 308 -9.11 -5.79 -3.87
C GLY A 308 -10.11 -5.98 -2.73
N ILE A 309 -9.73 -5.71 -1.50
CA ILE A 309 -10.63 -5.77 -0.34
C ILE A 309 -11.56 -4.55 -0.41
N SER A 310 -12.71 -4.73 -1.06
CA SER A 310 -13.66 -3.67 -1.40
C SER A 310 -14.93 -3.68 -0.56
N THR A 311 -15.13 -4.69 0.29
CA THR A 311 -16.29 -4.77 1.21
C THR A 311 -15.84 -5.09 2.63
N VAL A 312 -16.68 -4.74 3.60
CA VAL A 312 -16.44 -5.03 5.02
C VAL A 312 -16.39 -6.53 5.28
N GLU A 313 -17.21 -7.30 4.59
CA GLU A 313 -17.27 -8.75 4.67
C GLU A 313 -15.93 -9.36 4.25
N ARG A 314 -15.39 -8.97 3.07
CA ARG A 314 -14.05 -9.41 2.63
C ARG A 314 -12.96 -9.07 3.65
N ALA A 315 -13.00 -7.86 4.22
CA ALA A 315 -12.02 -7.46 5.24
C ALA A 315 -12.08 -8.37 6.48
N ARG A 316 -13.27 -8.74 6.90
CA ARG A 316 -13.48 -9.64 8.06
C ARG A 316 -13.12 -11.07 7.78
N ASP A 317 -13.42 -11.56 6.56
CA ASP A 317 -13.07 -12.89 6.14
C ASP A 317 -11.56 -13.09 6.19
N VAL A 318 -10.80 -12.17 5.60
CA VAL A 318 -9.34 -12.20 5.59
C VAL A 318 -8.75 -12.11 7.01
N LEU A 319 -9.33 -11.32 7.91
CA LEU A 319 -8.91 -11.30 9.33
C LEU A 319 -9.24 -12.61 10.04
N ARG A 320 -10.41 -13.22 9.77
CA ARG A 320 -10.79 -14.53 10.35
C ARG A 320 -9.89 -15.67 9.84
N GLU A 321 -9.37 -15.56 8.63
CA GLU A 321 -8.38 -16.49 8.08
C GLU A 321 -7.02 -16.38 8.78
N GLY A 322 -6.79 -15.30 9.54
CA GLY A 322 -5.61 -15.13 10.38
C GLY A 322 -4.67 -14.01 9.96
N ALA A 323 -5.03 -13.12 9.02
CA ALA A 323 -4.23 -11.93 8.75
C ALA A 323 -4.15 -11.02 9.99
N ASP A 324 -2.98 -10.42 10.24
CA ASP A 324 -2.75 -9.55 11.40
C ASP A 324 -3.38 -8.17 11.20
N ALA A 325 -3.46 -7.73 9.94
CA ALA A 325 -4.17 -6.53 9.54
C ALA A 325 -4.70 -6.64 8.10
N VAL A 326 -5.73 -5.85 7.81
CA VAL A 326 -6.26 -5.64 6.48
C VAL A 326 -6.08 -4.18 6.10
N LEU A 327 -5.45 -3.95 4.96
CA LEU A 327 -5.23 -2.61 4.42
C LEU A 327 -6.06 -2.42 3.16
N VAL A 328 -6.86 -1.36 3.12
CA VAL A 328 -7.60 -0.96 1.93
C VAL A 328 -6.95 0.26 1.28
N ALA A 329 -7.11 0.41 -0.02
CA ALA A 329 -6.66 1.59 -0.76
C ALA A 329 -7.81 2.18 -1.55
N THR A 330 -8.13 1.60 -2.70
CA THR A 330 -9.22 2.05 -3.58
C THR A 330 -10.55 2.14 -2.83
N ALA A 331 -10.86 1.17 -1.97
CA ALA A 331 -12.09 1.21 -1.17
C ALA A 331 -12.16 2.47 -0.30
N ALA A 332 -11.09 2.83 0.41
CA ALA A 332 -11.07 4.03 1.24
C ALA A 332 -11.23 5.33 0.43
N LEU A 333 -10.67 5.39 -0.78
CA LEU A 333 -10.80 6.57 -1.65
C LEU A 333 -12.23 6.81 -2.13
N PHE A 334 -12.99 5.75 -2.42
CA PHE A 334 -14.36 5.83 -2.94
C PHE A 334 -15.44 5.62 -1.89
N ASP A 335 -15.07 5.11 -0.73
CA ASP A 335 -15.94 4.87 0.42
C ASP A 335 -15.21 5.23 1.74
N PRO A 336 -15.10 6.51 2.06
CA PRO A 336 -14.41 6.99 3.26
C PRO A 336 -15.00 6.45 4.58
N LEU A 337 -16.28 6.06 4.58
CA LEU A 337 -16.96 5.51 5.77
C LEU A 337 -16.75 4.00 5.97
N PHE A 338 -15.93 3.37 5.15
CA PHE A 338 -15.62 1.93 5.25
C PHE A 338 -15.24 1.51 6.67
N ALA A 339 -14.34 2.23 7.34
CA ALA A 339 -13.91 1.89 8.69
C ALA A 339 -15.02 2.06 9.73
N ALA A 340 -15.88 3.07 9.59
CA ALA A 340 -17.01 3.23 10.47
C ALA A 340 -17.98 2.04 10.37
N ARG A 341 -18.30 1.58 9.15
CA ARG A 341 -19.11 0.39 8.94
C ARG A 341 -18.42 -0.89 9.41
N PHE A 342 -17.13 -1.02 9.20
CA PHE A 342 -16.38 -2.15 9.73
C PHE A 342 -16.49 -2.27 11.25
N ARG A 343 -16.55 -1.17 11.99
CA ARG A 343 -16.69 -1.15 13.45
C ARG A 343 -18.13 -1.42 13.93
N GLN A 344 -19.16 -1.05 13.15
CA GLN A 344 -20.57 -1.13 13.55
C GLN A 344 -21.13 -2.56 13.66
N ILE A 345 -20.67 -3.51 12.84
CA ILE A 345 -21.29 -4.86 12.74
C ILE A 345 -20.94 -5.79 13.91
N ARG A 346 -20.30 -5.31 14.97
CA ARG A 346 -19.91 -6.15 16.11
C ARG A 346 -21.07 -6.52 17.05
N THR A 347 -22.20 -5.85 16.96
CA THR A 347 -23.32 -6.01 17.90
C THR A 347 -24.26 -7.17 17.55
N ALA A 348 -24.15 -7.80 16.39
CA ALA A 348 -25.06 -8.86 15.93
C ALA A 348 -24.50 -10.29 16.01
N ALA A 349 -23.28 -10.51 16.48
CA ALA A 349 -22.62 -11.83 16.46
C ALA A 349 -22.40 -12.43 17.87
N VAL A 350 -22.99 -11.83 18.90
CA VAL A 350 -23.01 -12.40 20.28
C VAL A 350 -24.44 -12.25 20.80
N ALA A 351 -25.30 -13.08 20.32
CA ALA A 351 -26.58 -13.42 20.93
C ALA A 351 -26.86 -14.90 20.67
#